data_aadf266f37cf4989d28cc9e91f6c62a1
#
_entry.id   aadf266f37cf4989d28cc9e91f6c62a1
#
_cell.length_a   1.000
_cell.length_b   1.000
_cell.length_c   1.000
_cell.angle_alpha   90.00
_cell.angle_beta   90.00
_cell.angle_gamma   90.00
#
_symmetry.space_group_name_H-M   'P 1'
#
loop_
_entity.id
_entity.type
_entity.pdbx_description
1 polymer ?
#
loop_
_entity_poly.entity_id
_entity_poly.type
_entity_poly.pdbx_seq_one_letter_code
_entity_poly.pdbx_strand_id
1 'polypeptide(L)'
;MNHPNLLTALNQSGALRTLDLAFAQSLQRLEPETDPQVLAGAALASLAVTSGHAGLDPVRAAMLLDARDGPSPPFPDPADWQRCLAASRWVDQPQPEDPAAADRPLVLERGLLYLRRYREYERRLALGLQRIAAQTSPPFAATLEPLFAQLFPQATPLPRGEGARRAGEGKGLPEPSLQQEGTNPPVLSSNGTNQTAPS
;
A
#
# COMPACT_ATOMS: atom_id res chain seq x y z
N MET A 1 32.53 1.48 -2.93
CA MET A 1 31.97 1.43 -1.57
C MET A 1 30.87 0.38 -1.59
N ASN A 2 31.04 -0.74 -0.88
CA ASN A 2 29.98 -1.76 -0.77
C ASN A 2 28.83 -1.16 0.06
N HIS A 3 27.76 -0.75 -0.59
CA HIS A 3 26.53 -0.44 0.13
C HIS A 3 26.07 -1.71 0.86
N PRO A 4 25.72 -1.63 2.15
CA PRO A 4 25.20 -2.78 2.84
C PRO A 4 23.97 -3.27 2.07
N ASN A 5 23.89 -4.59 1.88
CA ASN A 5 22.72 -5.25 1.32
C ASN A 5 21.46 -4.77 2.06
N LEU A 6 20.40 -4.41 1.33
CA LEU A 6 19.15 -3.88 1.89
C LEU A 6 18.63 -4.77 3.04
N LEU A 7 18.65 -6.10 2.90
CA LEU A 7 18.24 -7.03 3.96
C LEU A 7 19.08 -6.84 5.24
N THR A 8 20.40 -6.67 5.08
CA THR A 8 21.30 -6.44 6.21
C THR A 8 21.02 -5.10 6.88
N ALA A 9 20.78 -4.04 6.10
CA ALA A 9 20.45 -2.72 6.64
C ALA A 9 19.11 -2.74 7.40
N LEU A 10 18.08 -3.39 6.86
CA LEU A 10 16.78 -3.56 7.51
C LEU A 10 16.88 -4.36 8.82
N ASN A 11 17.72 -5.39 8.85
CA ASN A 11 17.94 -6.16 10.07
C ASN A 11 18.70 -5.35 11.13
N GLN A 12 19.71 -4.59 10.72
CA GLN A 12 20.51 -3.76 11.64
C GLN A 12 19.70 -2.61 12.25
N SER A 13 18.74 -2.05 11.49
CA SER A 13 17.84 -1.02 12.02
C SER A 13 16.78 -1.57 12.98
N GLY A 14 16.61 -2.89 13.07
CA GLY A 14 15.55 -3.49 13.89
C GLY A 14 14.16 -3.47 13.22
N ALA A 15 14.07 -3.06 11.97
CA ALA A 15 12.81 -2.97 11.24
C ALA A 15 12.16 -4.33 10.94
N LEU A 16 12.98 -5.40 10.87
CA LEU A 16 12.51 -6.76 10.60
C LEU A 16 12.31 -7.54 11.89
N ARG A 17 11.21 -8.27 11.95
CA ARG A 17 11.01 -9.26 13.02
C ARG A 17 11.82 -10.53 12.73
N THR A 18 12.07 -11.31 13.75
CA THR A 18 12.78 -12.59 13.64
C THR A 18 12.20 -13.50 12.56
N LEU A 19 10.87 -13.55 12.42
CA LEU A 19 10.19 -14.38 11.42
C LEU A 19 10.44 -13.89 9.99
N ASP A 20 10.42 -12.57 9.77
CA ASP A 20 10.64 -11.97 8.46
C ASP A 20 12.07 -12.26 7.96
N LEU A 21 13.04 -12.09 8.85
CA LEU A 21 14.44 -12.41 8.59
C LEU A 21 14.63 -13.93 8.36
N ALA A 22 14.03 -14.77 9.20
CA ALA A 22 14.15 -16.23 9.10
C ALA A 22 13.57 -16.75 7.77
N PHE A 23 12.50 -16.14 7.26
CA PHE A 23 11.94 -16.49 5.97
C PHE A 23 12.94 -16.18 4.83
N ALA A 24 13.49 -14.98 4.77
CA ALA A 24 14.50 -14.62 3.78
C ALA A 24 15.74 -15.52 3.86
N GLN A 25 16.24 -15.77 5.07
CA GLN A 25 17.36 -16.68 5.29
C GLN A 25 17.06 -18.11 4.87
N SER A 26 15.82 -18.56 4.97
CA SER A 26 15.43 -19.90 4.50
C SER A 26 15.51 -20.00 2.98
N LEU A 27 15.08 -18.97 2.24
CA LEU A 27 15.26 -18.91 0.80
C LEU A 27 16.75 -18.92 0.43
N GLN A 28 17.56 -18.13 1.12
CA GLN A 28 19.01 -18.07 0.89
C GLN A 28 19.71 -19.41 1.16
N ARG A 29 19.28 -20.15 2.19
CA ARG A 29 19.84 -21.49 2.46
C ARG A 29 19.49 -22.50 1.39
N LEU A 30 18.30 -22.40 0.80
CA LEU A 30 17.85 -23.27 -0.28
C LEU A 30 18.53 -22.92 -1.62
N GLU A 31 18.84 -21.65 -1.83
CA GLU A 31 19.50 -21.14 -3.02
C GLU A 31 20.46 -20.01 -2.62
N PRO A 32 21.74 -20.31 -2.37
CA PRO A 32 22.72 -19.32 -1.93
C PRO A 32 22.93 -18.15 -2.91
N GLU A 33 22.71 -18.39 -4.21
CA GLU A 33 22.86 -17.39 -5.29
C GLU A 33 21.61 -16.50 -5.47
N THR A 34 20.63 -16.61 -4.58
CA THR A 34 19.44 -15.74 -4.63
C THR A 34 19.84 -14.27 -4.51
N ASP A 35 19.34 -13.45 -5.44
CA ASP A 35 19.62 -12.01 -5.44
C ASP A 35 19.21 -11.39 -4.09
N PRO A 36 20.09 -10.57 -3.49
CA PRO A 36 19.81 -9.89 -2.23
C PRO A 36 18.53 -9.02 -2.22
N GLN A 37 18.15 -8.48 -3.37
CA GLN A 37 16.92 -7.69 -3.49
C GLN A 37 15.67 -8.58 -3.39
N VAL A 38 15.75 -9.83 -3.87
CA VAL A 38 14.66 -10.82 -3.71
C VAL A 38 14.52 -11.22 -2.25
N LEU A 39 15.63 -11.44 -1.56
CA LEU A 39 15.62 -11.76 -0.12
C LEU A 39 15.04 -10.61 0.71
N ALA A 40 15.40 -9.37 0.40
CA ALA A 40 14.83 -8.20 1.04
C ALA A 40 13.32 -8.06 0.75
N GLY A 41 12.92 -8.30 -0.50
CA GLY A 41 11.51 -8.34 -0.91
C GLY A 41 10.71 -9.40 -0.14
N ALA A 42 11.28 -10.59 0.03
CA ALA A 42 10.65 -11.68 0.79
C ALA A 42 10.43 -11.30 2.27
N ALA A 43 11.46 -10.75 2.93
CA ALA A 43 11.35 -10.28 4.32
C ALA A 43 10.29 -9.19 4.47
N LEU A 44 10.29 -8.21 3.57
CA LEU A 44 9.33 -7.10 3.59
C LEU A 44 7.91 -7.54 3.23
N ALA A 45 7.73 -8.52 2.33
CA ALA A 45 6.41 -9.10 2.08
C ALA A 45 5.84 -9.80 3.32
N SER A 46 6.70 -10.46 4.11
CA SER A 46 6.31 -11.04 5.40
C SER A 46 5.94 -9.95 6.42
N LEU A 47 6.72 -8.89 6.50
CA LEU A 47 6.44 -7.73 7.36
C LEU A 47 5.14 -7.04 6.96
N ALA A 48 4.89 -6.82 5.66
CA ALA A 48 3.69 -6.18 5.14
C ALA A 48 2.42 -6.89 5.60
N VAL A 49 2.36 -8.23 5.51
CA VAL A 49 1.21 -9.01 5.95
C VAL A 49 0.91 -8.80 7.43
N THR A 50 1.91 -8.75 8.27
CA THR A 50 1.69 -8.55 9.71
C THR A 50 1.44 -7.11 10.11
N SER A 51 1.76 -6.18 9.21
CA SER A 51 1.37 -4.76 9.32
C SER A 51 -0.03 -4.51 8.76
N GLY A 52 -0.78 -5.55 8.37
CA GLY A 52 -2.16 -5.46 7.88
C GLY A 52 -2.30 -5.19 6.38
N HIS A 53 -1.22 -5.35 5.61
CA HIS A 53 -1.26 -5.22 4.15
C HIS A 53 -1.42 -6.58 3.48
N ALA A 54 -2.06 -6.63 2.31
CA ALA A 54 -2.20 -7.85 1.53
C ALA A 54 -0.85 -8.35 0.96
N GLY A 55 0.06 -7.43 0.64
CA GLY A 55 1.39 -7.67 0.09
C GLY A 55 2.28 -6.45 0.18
N LEU A 56 3.52 -6.60 -0.25
CA LEU A 56 4.50 -5.52 -0.38
C LEU A 56 4.27 -4.73 -1.67
N ASP A 57 4.11 -3.43 -1.56
CA ASP A 57 4.22 -2.50 -2.69
C ASP A 57 5.67 -1.97 -2.76
N PRO A 58 6.47 -2.34 -3.77
CA PRO A 58 7.85 -1.85 -3.89
C PRO A 58 7.95 -0.32 -3.99
N VAL A 59 6.92 0.34 -4.53
CA VAL A 59 6.89 1.82 -4.63
C VAL A 59 6.76 2.47 -3.25
N ARG A 60 6.10 1.78 -2.32
CA ARG A 60 5.78 2.27 -0.97
C ARG A 60 6.51 1.51 0.12
N ALA A 61 7.52 0.72 -0.21
CA ALA A 61 8.21 -0.16 0.75
C ALA A 61 8.74 0.60 1.98
N ALA A 62 9.23 1.82 1.78
CA ALA A 62 9.70 2.66 2.89
C ALA A 62 8.61 3.01 3.91
N MET A 63 7.33 2.99 3.51
CA MET A 63 6.21 3.30 4.41
C MET A 63 5.89 2.16 5.40
N LEU A 64 6.46 0.97 5.17
CA LEU A 64 6.34 -0.16 6.11
C LEU A 64 7.23 0.01 7.33
N LEU A 65 8.24 0.90 7.25
CA LEU A 65 9.21 1.10 8.31
C LEU A 65 8.69 2.16 9.29
N ASP A 66 8.79 1.88 10.58
CA ASP A 66 8.47 2.88 11.60
C ASP A 66 9.59 3.95 11.62
N ALA A 67 9.22 5.21 11.77
CA ALA A 67 10.18 6.30 11.96
C ALA A 67 11.05 6.11 13.22
N ARG A 68 10.65 5.23 14.13
CA ARG A 68 11.41 4.86 15.32
C ARG A 68 12.60 3.94 15.02
N ASP A 69 12.61 3.27 13.88
CA ASP A 69 13.66 2.34 13.48
C ASP A 69 14.91 3.05 12.93
N GLY A 70 14.94 4.39 13.01
CA GLY A 70 16.03 5.21 12.50
C GLY A 70 15.86 5.62 11.04
N PRO A 71 16.94 6.12 10.40
CA PRO A 71 16.86 6.54 9.00
C PRO A 71 16.60 5.34 8.10
N SER A 72 15.60 5.49 7.21
CA SER A 72 15.26 4.45 6.24
C SER A 72 16.46 4.12 5.35
N PRO A 73 16.78 2.82 5.15
CA PRO A 73 17.84 2.45 4.22
C PRO A 73 17.45 2.81 2.78
N PRO A 74 18.43 3.00 1.89
CA PRO A 74 18.14 3.26 0.49
C PRO A 74 17.48 2.03 -0.16
N PHE A 75 16.27 2.22 -0.69
CA PHE A 75 15.56 1.20 -1.46
C PHE A 75 16.03 1.22 -2.92
N PRO A 76 15.96 0.08 -3.64
CA PRO A 76 16.16 0.02 -5.08
C PRO A 76 15.11 0.86 -5.82
N ASP A 77 15.42 1.24 -7.07
CA ASP A 77 14.39 1.79 -7.95
C ASP A 77 13.22 0.79 -8.06
N PRO A 78 11.97 1.22 -7.88
CA PRO A 78 10.84 0.30 -7.84
C PRO A 78 10.66 -0.54 -9.10
N ALA A 79 10.92 0.03 -10.30
CA ALA A 79 10.78 -0.70 -11.56
C ALA A 79 11.91 -1.72 -11.73
N ASP A 80 13.12 -1.38 -11.34
CA ASP A 80 14.26 -2.29 -11.36
C ASP A 80 14.06 -3.41 -10.35
N TRP A 81 13.55 -3.09 -9.19
CA TRP A 81 13.27 -4.07 -8.15
C TRP A 81 12.16 -5.05 -8.59
N GLN A 82 11.08 -4.56 -9.18
CA GLN A 82 10.03 -5.42 -9.73
C GLN A 82 10.57 -6.35 -10.82
N ARG A 83 11.46 -5.87 -11.69
CA ARG A 83 12.11 -6.71 -12.72
C ARG A 83 12.98 -7.80 -12.09
N CYS A 84 13.77 -7.45 -11.06
CA CYS A 84 14.57 -8.41 -10.32
C CYS A 84 13.69 -9.47 -9.64
N LEU A 85 12.60 -9.07 -8.98
CA LEU A 85 11.63 -9.97 -8.37
C LEU A 85 11.00 -10.90 -9.41
N ALA A 86 10.55 -10.35 -10.55
CA ALA A 86 9.91 -11.09 -11.63
C ALA A 86 10.83 -12.16 -12.25
N ALA A 87 12.14 -11.92 -12.30
CA ALA A 87 13.13 -12.84 -12.83
C ALA A 87 13.51 -13.97 -11.85
N SER A 88 13.10 -13.87 -10.58
CA SER A 88 13.48 -14.84 -9.55
C SER A 88 12.69 -16.14 -9.65
N ARG A 89 13.37 -17.27 -9.44
CA ARG A 89 12.72 -18.58 -9.31
C ARG A 89 11.74 -18.68 -8.15
N TRP A 90 11.90 -17.84 -7.14
CA TRP A 90 11.05 -17.82 -5.95
C TRP A 90 9.72 -17.11 -6.16
N VAL A 91 9.58 -16.38 -7.27
CA VAL A 91 8.43 -15.54 -7.56
C VAL A 91 7.63 -16.12 -8.72
N ASP A 92 6.35 -16.35 -8.50
CA ASP A 92 5.40 -16.72 -9.54
C ASP A 92 4.65 -15.50 -10.06
N GLN A 93 4.16 -15.58 -11.30
CA GLN A 93 3.36 -14.54 -11.96
C GLN A 93 2.15 -15.19 -12.64
N PRO A 94 1.22 -15.79 -11.87
CA PRO A 94 0.05 -16.43 -12.44
C PRO A 94 -0.94 -15.42 -12.99
N GLN A 95 -1.87 -15.87 -13.85
CA GLN A 95 -3.04 -15.05 -14.17
C GLN A 95 -3.90 -14.86 -12.90
N PRO A 96 -4.73 -13.79 -12.83
CA PRO A 96 -5.50 -13.49 -11.63
C PRO A 96 -6.40 -14.64 -11.15
N GLU A 97 -6.95 -15.42 -12.08
CA GLU A 97 -7.85 -16.55 -11.79
C GLU A 97 -7.09 -17.84 -11.45
N ASP A 98 -5.83 -17.95 -11.86
CA ASP A 98 -5.06 -19.17 -11.74
C ASP A 98 -4.41 -19.29 -10.34
N PRO A 99 -4.30 -20.52 -9.82
CA PRO A 99 -3.54 -20.76 -8.62
C PRO A 99 -2.05 -20.53 -8.86
N ALA A 100 -1.35 -20.02 -7.85
CA ALA A 100 0.09 -19.87 -7.91
C ALA A 100 0.80 -21.24 -7.77
N ALA A 101 1.97 -21.38 -8.40
CA ALA A 101 2.80 -22.57 -8.34
C ALA A 101 3.16 -22.94 -6.90
N ALA A 102 3.06 -24.22 -6.55
CA ALA A 102 3.21 -24.68 -5.17
C ALA A 102 4.64 -24.56 -4.65
N ASP A 103 5.62 -24.61 -5.52
CA ASP A 103 7.05 -24.52 -5.25
C ASP A 103 7.59 -23.09 -5.16
N ARG A 104 6.75 -22.08 -5.48
CA ARG A 104 7.11 -20.66 -5.44
C ARG A 104 6.42 -19.97 -4.25
N PRO A 105 7.17 -19.58 -3.22
CA PRO A 105 6.58 -19.01 -2.01
C PRO A 105 6.10 -17.57 -2.17
N LEU A 106 6.52 -16.87 -3.23
CA LEU A 106 6.19 -15.49 -3.53
C LEU A 106 5.37 -15.38 -4.83
N VAL A 107 4.53 -14.38 -4.92
CA VAL A 107 3.73 -14.08 -6.12
C VAL A 107 3.81 -12.59 -6.41
N LEU A 108 4.20 -12.23 -7.62
CA LEU A 108 4.15 -10.85 -8.10
C LEU A 108 2.92 -10.67 -8.99
N GLU A 109 1.96 -9.89 -8.53
CA GLU A 109 0.73 -9.61 -9.26
C GLU A 109 0.38 -8.13 -9.18
N ARG A 110 0.16 -7.48 -10.32
CA ARG A 110 -0.22 -6.05 -10.42
C ARG A 110 0.72 -5.12 -9.65
N GLY A 111 2.01 -5.42 -9.65
CA GLY A 111 3.03 -4.63 -8.97
C GLY A 111 3.17 -4.88 -7.47
N LEU A 112 2.35 -5.74 -6.88
CA LEU A 112 2.44 -6.14 -5.48
C LEU A 112 3.13 -7.50 -5.34
N LEU A 113 4.03 -7.62 -4.38
CA LEU A 113 4.66 -8.88 -4.00
C LEU A 113 3.92 -9.50 -2.81
N TYR A 114 3.28 -10.61 -3.04
CA TYR A 114 2.54 -11.37 -2.04
C TYR A 114 3.35 -12.55 -1.51
N LEU A 115 3.10 -12.94 -0.26
CA LEU A 115 3.32 -14.32 0.13
C LEU A 115 2.25 -15.18 -0.55
N ARG A 116 2.65 -16.28 -1.22
CA ARG A 116 1.75 -17.16 -1.99
C ARG A 116 0.48 -17.55 -1.24
N ARG A 117 0.60 -17.91 0.04
CA ARG A 117 -0.54 -18.31 0.87
C ARG A 117 -1.61 -17.22 0.96
N TYR A 118 -1.21 -15.97 1.14
CA TYR A 118 -2.15 -14.86 1.30
C TYR A 118 -2.77 -14.47 -0.05
N ARG A 119 -1.99 -14.46 -1.13
CA ARG A 119 -2.54 -14.28 -2.48
C ARG A 119 -3.59 -15.33 -2.80
N GLU A 120 -3.39 -16.60 -2.40
CA GLU A 120 -4.37 -17.67 -2.62
C GLU A 120 -5.66 -17.44 -1.79
N TYR A 121 -5.56 -16.86 -0.61
CA TYR A 121 -6.75 -16.48 0.17
C TYR A 121 -7.52 -15.35 -0.51
N GLU A 122 -6.83 -14.29 -0.94
CA GLU A 122 -7.42 -13.18 -1.69
C GLU A 122 -8.11 -13.66 -2.97
N ARG A 123 -7.42 -14.51 -3.75
CA ARG A 123 -7.99 -15.08 -4.97
C ARG A 123 -9.26 -15.89 -4.70
N ARG A 124 -9.23 -16.77 -3.71
CA ARG A 124 -10.41 -17.59 -3.34
C ARG A 124 -11.56 -16.72 -2.88
N LEU A 125 -11.29 -15.69 -2.13
CA LEU A 125 -12.30 -14.73 -1.68
C LEU A 125 -12.90 -14.00 -2.88
N ALA A 126 -12.08 -13.47 -3.77
CA ALA A 126 -12.54 -12.78 -4.98
C ALA A 126 -13.43 -13.65 -5.85
N LEU A 127 -13.01 -14.90 -6.14
CA LEU A 127 -13.80 -15.86 -6.89
C LEU A 127 -15.11 -16.23 -6.17
N GLY A 128 -15.08 -16.33 -4.85
CA GLY A 128 -16.28 -16.57 -4.04
C GLY A 128 -17.29 -15.42 -4.15
N LEU A 129 -16.81 -14.19 -4.04
CA LEU A 129 -17.64 -12.98 -4.17
C LEU A 129 -18.20 -12.85 -5.60
N GLN A 130 -17.40 -13.12 -6.63
CA GLN A 130 -17.86 -13.13 -8.02
C GLN A 130 -18.98 -14.15 -8.25
N ARG A 131 -18.85 -15.36 -7.69
CA ARG A 131 -19.91 -16.39 -7.77
C ARG A 131 -21.19 -15.94 -7.08
N ILE A 132 -21.10 -15.30 -5.92
CA ILE A 132 -22.26 -14.74 -5.21
C ILE A 132 -22.89 -13.63 -6.03
N ALA A 133 -22.08 -12.72 -6.57
CA ALA A 133 -22.57 -11.60 -7.40
C ALA A 133 -23.21 -12.05 -8.71
N ALA A 134 -22.75 -13.19 -9.27
CA ALA A 134 -23.32 -13.78 -10.49
C ALA A 134 -24.63 -14.54 -10.24
N GLN A 135 -24.97 -14.82 -8.99
CA GLN A 135 -26.26 -15.44 -8.67
C GLN A 135 -27.39 -14.43 -8.93
N THR A 136 -28.27 -14.75 -9.84
CA THR A 136 -29.54 -14.04 -9.99
C THR A 136 -30.31 -14.20 -8.69
N SER A 137 -30.51 -13.09 -7.97
CA SER A 137 -31.44 -13.11 -6.84
C SER A 137 -32.79 -13.60 -7.37
N PRO A 138 -33.36 -14.67 -6.81
CA PRO A 138 -34.73 -15.01 -7.14
C PRO A 138 -35.60 -13.76 -6.87
N PRO A 139 -36.72 -13.59 -7.55
CA PRO A 139 -37.57 -12.43 -7.38
C PRO A 139 -38.22 -12.46 -5.96
N PHE A 140 -37.40 -12.18 -4.98
CA PHE A 140 -37.76 -12.14 -3.56
C PHE A 140 -38.70 -10.98 -3.22
N ALA A 141 -38.72 -9.94 -4.05
CA ALA A 141 -39.44 -8.71 -3.74
C ALA A 141 -40.94 -8.95 -3.43
N ALA A 142 -41.61 -9.77 -4.23
CA ALA A 142 -43.05 -10.01 -4.05
C ALA A 142 -43.39 -10.87 -2.82
N THR A 143 -42.47 -11.74 -2.40
CA THR A 143 -42.72 -12.68 -1.28
C THR A 143 -42.22 -12.15 0.04
N LEU A 144 -41.14 -11.35 0.03
CA LEU A 144 -40.56 -10.80 1.26
C LEU A 144 -41.17 -9.47 1.69
N GLU A 145 -41.74 -8.70 0.78
CA GLU A 145 -42.34 -7.39 1.10
C GLU A 145 -43.43 -7.46 2.15
N PRO A 146 -44.39 -8.42 2.09
CA PRO A 146 -45.40 -8.60 3.16
C PRO A 146 -44.76 -9.03 4.49
N LEU A 147 -43.77 -9.92 4.42
CA LEU A 147 -43.05 -10.38 5.61
C LEU A 147 -42.21 -9.26 6.25
N PHE A 148 -41.57 -8.44 5.44
CA PHE A 148 -40.83 -7.27 5.90
C PHE A 148 -41.73 -6.23 6.53
N ALA A 149 -42.86 -5.93 5.88
CA ALA A 149 -43.88 -5.02 6.46
C ALA A 149 -44.48 -5.55 7.78
N GLN A 150 -44.60 -6.87 7.93
CA GLN A 150 -45.06 -7.50 9.14
C GLN A 150 -44.03 -7.45 10.29
N LEU A 151 -42.76 -7.68 9.96
CA LEU A 151 -41.64 -7.67 10.93
C LEU A 151 -41.18 -6.26 11.32
N PHE A 152 -41.31 -5.31 10.39
CA PHE A 152 -40.87 -3.91 10.55
C PHE A 152 -41.99 -2.93 10.21
N PRO A 153 -43.10 -2.90 11.00
CA PRO A 153 -44.30 -2.11 10.67
C PRO A 153 -44.03 -0.59 10.62
N GLN A 154 -42.90 -0.11 11.09
CA GLN A 154 -42.49 1.31 11.09
C GLN A 154 -41.37 1.63 10.09
N ALA A 155 -40.89 0.67 9.31
CA ALA A 155 -39.88 0.90 8.30
C ALA A 155 -40.51 1.60 7.09
N THR A 156 -40.41 2.92 7.05
CA THR A 156 -40.72 3.68 5.84
C THR A 156 -39.70 3.31 4.78
N PRO A 157 -40.10 2.82 3.59
CA PRO A 157 -39.15 2.55 2.51
C PRO A 157 -38.41 3.85 2.21
N LEU A 158 -37.07 3.80 2.23
CA LEU A 158 -36.25 4.91 1.76
C LEU A 158 -36.64 5.22 0.32
N PRO A 159 -36.98 6.46 -0.03
CA PRO A 159 -37.35 6.80 -1.40
C PRO A 159 -36.21 6.45 -2.33
N ARG A 160 -36.52 5.63 -3.33
CA ARG A 160 -35.64 5.19 -4.36
C ARG A 160 -35.14 6.42 -5.13
N GLY A 161 -33.94 6.92 -4.86
CA GLY A 161 -33.29 7.88 -5.75
C GLY A 161 -32.85 9.22 -5.17
N GLU A 162 -33.08 9.58 -3.92
CA GLU A 162 -32.61 10.88 -3.40
C GLU A 162 -31.19 10.85 -2.78
N GLY A 163 -30.63 9.69 -2.50
CA GLY A 163 -29.29 9.57 -1.95
C GLY A 163 -28.16 9.95 -2.90
N ALA A 164 -28.41 9.96 -4.22
CA ALA A 164 -27.38 10.26 -5.22
C ALA A 164 -27.29 11.76 -5.62
N ARG A 165 -28.26 12.60 -5.22
CA ARG A 165 -28.26 14.02 -5.61
C ARG A 165 -27.74 14.99 -4.53
N ARG A 166 -27.55 14.54 -3.30
CA ARG A 166 -27.05 15.40 -2.21
C ARG A 166 -25.54 15.43 -2.02
N ALA A 167 -24.78 14.64 -2.78
CA ALA A 167 -23.32 14.71 -2.74
C ALA A 167 -22.72 15.83 -3.62
N GLY A 168 -23.53 16.59 -4.36
CA GLY A 168 -23.07 17.63 -5.27
C GLY A 168 -23.39 19.08 -4.86
N GLU A 169 -24.21 19.30 -3.83
CA GLU A 169 -24.46 20.67 -3.33
C GLU A 169 -23.69 20.92 -2.03
N GLY A 170 -22.35 20.98 -2.17
CA GLY A 170 -21.51 21.61 -1.17
C GLY A 170 -21.86 23.10 -1.13
N LYS A 171 -22.57 23.52 -0.07
CA LYS A 171 -22.68 24.93 0.28
C LYS A 171 -21.26 25.49 0.34
N GLY A 172 -20.99 26.45 -0.57
CA GLY A 172 -19.76 27.21 -0.55
C GLY A 172 -19.53 27.80 0.84
N LEU A 173 -18.38 27.50 1.39
CA LEU A 173 -17.85 28.21 2.55
C LEU A 173 -17.79 29.69 2.19
N PRO A 174 -18.22 30.60 3.06
CA PRO A 174 -18.03 32.03 2.82
C PRO A 174 -16.54 32.32 2.76
N GLU A 175 -16.13 32.99 1.69
CA GLU A 175 -14.76 33.47 1.56
C GLU A 175 -14.46 34.44 2.71
N PRO A 176 -13.30 34.34 3.37
CA PRO A 176 -12.89 35.33 4.33
C PRO A 176 -12.57 36.61 3.59
N SER A 177 -13.34 37.65 3.89
CA SER A 177 -13.11 39.02 3.43
C SER A 177 -11.72 39.48 3.87
N LEU A 178 -10.80 39.58 2.92
CA LEU A 178 -9.51 40.25 3.12
C LEU A 178 -9.78 41.76 3.25
N GLN A 179 -9.81 42.24 4.47
CA GLN A 179 -9.65 43.66 4.77
C GLN A 179 -8.24 44.07 4.40
N GLN A 180 -8.14 44.91 3.39
CA GLN A 180 -6.94 45.65 3.06
C GLN A 180 -6.65 46.63 4.20
N GLU A 181 -5.73 46.36 5.05
CA GLU A 181 -5.03 47.37 5.83
C GLU A 181 -3.72 47.68 5.13
N GLY A 182 -3.69 48.85 4.57
CA GLY A 182 -2.50 49.46 4.04
C GLY A 182 -1.56 49.86 5.15
N THR A 183 -0.31 49.41 5.04
CA THR A 183 0.80 50.05 5.73
C THR A 183 2.01 50.04 4.82
N ASN A 184 2.45 51.25 4.48
CA ASN A 184 3.63 51.58 3.73
C ASN A 184 4.91 50.97 4.30
N PRO A 185 5.87 50.61 3.44
CA PRO A 185 7.20 50.23 3.91
C PRO A 185 8.03 51.48 4.21
N PRO A 186 8.84 51.50 5.26
CA PRO A 186 9.85 52.52 5.45
C PRO A 186 11.05 52.25 4.56
N VAL A 187 11.39 53.29 3.84
CA VAL A 187 12.64 53.50 3.11
C VAL A 187 13.76 53.63 4.15
N LEU A 188 14.79 52.80 4.07
CA LEU A 188 16.06 53.05 4.75
C LEU A 188 17.21 52.96 3.78
N SER A 189 17.79 54.15 3.67
CA SER A 189 19.00 54.61 3.08
C SER A 189 20.21 53.70 3.13
N SER A 190 20.93 53.78 2.07
CA SER A 190 22.33 53.48 1.82
C SER A 190 23.29 54.17 2.85
N ASN A 191 24.31 53.46 3.27
CA ASN A 191 25.68 53.87 3.53
C ASN A 191 26.46 52.60 3.81
N GLY A 192 27.52 52.22 3.17
CA GLY A 192 28.67 53.01 2.76
C GLY A 192 29.89 52.44 3.43
N THR A 193 30.91 52.18 2.65
CA THR A 193 32.34 52.08 3.03
C THR A 193 32.87 50.73 3.60
N ASN A 194 33.64 49.97 2.83
CA ASN A 194 35.06 50.12 2.48
C ASN A 194 36.05 49.25 3.30
N GLN A 195 36.93 48.58 2.55
CA GLN A 195 38.32 48.19 2.85
C GLN A 195 38.50 47.05 3.90
N THR A 196 39.30 46.07 3.76
CA THR A 196 40.63 45.89 3.10
C THR A 196 40.98 44.40 3.24
N ALA A 197 41.54 43.75 2.23
CA ALA A 197 42.53 42.66 2.38
C ALA A 197 43.89 43.32 2.69
N PRO A 198 45.00 42.65 3.00
CA PRO A 198 45.41 41.25 2.80
C PRO A 198 46.18 40.67 4.01
N SER A 199 46.43 39.40 4.00
CA SER A 199 47.70 38.69 4.06
C SER A 199 47.44 37.18 4.18
#